data_b02acda4e6221f3e997ae00d98e4c91c
#
_entry.id   b02acda4e6221f3e997ae00d98e4c91c
#
_cell.length_a   1.000
_cell.length_b   1.000
_cell.length_c   1.000
_cell.angle_alpha   90.00
_cell.angle_beta   90.00
_cell.angle_gamma   90.00
#
_symmetry.space_group_name_H-M   'P 1'
#
loop_
_entity.id
_entity.type
_entity.pdbx_description
1 polymer ?
#
loop_
_entity_poly.entity_id
_entity_poly.type
_entity_poly.pdbx_seq_one_letter_code
_entity_poly.pdbx_strand_id
1 'polypeptide(L)'
;MKHGMLNQIKIAVIFLLVLVGCTEKETQVEVSSVSLNTATIEMIEGETFSLVATVLPKDAEYDGVMWASSNASVASVNSGTVTAVKEGTATITASAGGKSSTCTVKVSAKVVTVTSITLDKTSLSMQVGETETITATVNPDNATDKSVTWGSSDVSVATVSNGIITAKKSGEAIISAKSGSCIAKCKVTITVSTESITLDKTSLSLVVGETAQLTATVKPDDATDKKVAWASSDESVAKVSNGKVTAVKSGKATITAKCGDKIAECAVTVTVPTGSVTLDKTTLSLAVGETEQLTATVKPDDATDKNVTWT
;
A
#
# COMPACT_ATOMS: atom_id res chain seq x y z
N MET A 1 36.75 -57.49 51.19
CA MET A 1 38.02 -57.90 51.76
C MET A 1 38.71 -56.66 52.25
N LYS A 2 38.69 -56.54 53.55
CA LYS A 2 39.81 -56.62 54.48
C LYS A 2 40.83 -55.52 54.35
N HIS A 3 40.82 -54.72 55.32
CA HIS A 3 41.81 -54.51 56.42
C HIS A 3 42.60 -53.22 56.13
N GLY A 4 42.93 -52.37 57.04
CA GLY A 4 42.86 -52.38 58.50
C GLY A 4 43.44 -51.13 59.11
N MET A 5 42.97 -50.84 60.23
CA MET A 5 43.49 -49.96 61.28
C MET A 5 45.02 -49.95 61.36
N LEU A 6 45.65 -48.85 61.67
CA LEU A 6 46.54 -48.83 62.82
C LEU A 6 46.73 -47.44 63.42
N ASN A 7 46.32 -47.34 64.61
CA ASN A 7 46.49 -46.38 65.66
C ASN A 7 47.98 -46.29 66.08
N GLN A 8 48.53 -45.09 66.21
CA GLN A 8 49.75 -44.88 66.98
C GLN A 8 49.60 -43.61 67.84
N ILE A 9 49.29 -43.87 69.04
CA ILE A 9 49.48 -43.00 70.21
C ILE A 9 50.96 -42.76 70.39
N LYS A 10 51.44 -41.51 70.38
CA LYS A 10 52.71 -41.10 71.00
C LYS A 10 52.46 -40.12 72.11
N ILE A 11 52.61 -40.56 73.29
CA ILE A 11 52.79 -39.85 74.54
C ILE A 11 54.03 -38.99 74.41
N ALA A 12 53.97 -37.68 74.59
CA ALA A 12 55.10 -36.80 74.71
C ALA A 12 54.94 -35.85 75.88
N VAL A 13 55.70 -36.01 76.77
CA VAL A 13 56.36 -35.18 77.76
C VAL A 13 55.98 -33.75 77.81
N ILE A 14 55.36 -33.37 78.95
CA ILE A 14 55.11 -32.02 79.40
C ILE A 14 56.46 -31.36 79.72
N PHE A 15 56.84 -30.32 79.03
CA PHE A 15 57.83 -29.34 79.49
C PHE A 15 57.10 -28.03 79.67
N LEU A 16 56.81 -27.71 80.94
CA LEU A 16 56.20 -26.40 81.33
C LEU A 16 57.28 -25.37 81.23
N LEU A 17 57.30 -24.62 80.14
CA LEU A 17 58.02 -23.38 80.02
C LEU A 17 57.01 -22.21 80.12
N VAL A 18 56.98 -21.58 81.27
CA VAL A 18 56.25 -20.29 81.45
C VAL A 18 57.03 -19.27 80.71
N LEU A 19 56.64 -19.04 79.45
CA LEU A 19 56.93 -17.79 78.73
C LEU A 19 55.77 -16.85 78.95
N VAL A 20 56.04 -15.80 79.69
CA VAL A 20 55.19 -14.57 79.67
C VAL A 20 55.31 -14.01 78.28
N GLY A 21 54.49 -14.55 77.37
CA GLY A 21 54.34 -13.99 76.03
C GLY A 21 53.37 -12.81 76.11
N CYS A 22 53.88 -11.65 75.93
CA CYS A 22 53.04 -10.52 75.58
C CYS A 22 52.34 -10.90 74.26
N THR A 23 51.08 -11.26 74.32
CA THR A 23 50.23 -11.35 73.12
C THR A 23 50.07 -9.95 72.66
N GLU A 24 50.90 -9.49 71.68
CA GLU A 24 50.51 -8.36 70.85
C GLU A 24 49.17 -8.76 70.25
N LYS A 25 48.11 -8.09 70.74
CA LYS A 25 46.80 -8.14 70.14
C LYS A 25 46.99 -7.47 68.77
N GLU A 26 47.12 -8.28 67.70
CA GLU A 26 47.09 -7.73 66.34
C GLU A 26 45.83 -6.85 66.30
N THR A 27 46.04 -5.56 66.24
CA THR A 27 44.94 -4.59 66.15
C THR A 27 44.48 -4.66 64.70
N GLN A 28 43.43 -5.45 64.45
CA GLN A 28 42.76 -5.56 63.20
C GLN A 28 42.40 -4.13 62.71
N VAL A 29 42.90 -3.74 61.56
CA VAL A 29 42.64 -2.42 60.97
C VAL A 29 41.21 -2.41 60.44
N GLU A 30 40.31 -1.67 61.07
CA GLU A 30 38.91 -1.60 60.68
C GLU A 30 38.70 -0.66 59.50
N VAL A 31 37.65 -0.94 58.67
CA VAL A 31 37.21 -0.03 57.59
C VAL A 31 36.70 1.29 58.16
N SER A 32 37.30 2.37 57.77
CA SER A 32 36.89 3.72 58.18
C SER A 32 35.85 4.34 57.24
N SER A 33 35.97 4.05 55.93
CA SER A 33 35.03 4.54 54.93
C SER A 33 34.99 3.68 53.65
N VAL A 34 33.85 3.69 52.98
CA VAL A 34 33.64 3.20 51.61
C VAL A 34 33.21 4.37 50.77
N SER A 35 33.76 4.54 49.59
CA SER A 35 33.35 5.55 48.62
C SER A 35 33.19 4.93 47.22
N LEU A 36 32.29 5.48 46.42
CA LEU A 36 32.11 5.11 45.03
C LEU A 36 32.69 6.16 44.09
N ASN A 37 33.13 5.75 42.90
CA ASN A 37 33.67 6.65 41.87
C ASN A 37 32.62 7.64 41.35
N THR A 38 31.32 7.40 41.55
CA THR A 38 30.23 8.33 41.24
C THR A 38 29.05 8.11 42.18
N ALA A 39 28.26 9.14 42.45
CA ALA A 39 27.05 9.11 43.26
C ALA A 39 25.77 8.97 42.41
N THR A 40 25.85 9.23 41.10
CA THR A 40 24.70 9.15 40.18
C THR A 40 25.13 8.62 38.82
N ILE A 41 24.26 7.85 38.18
CA ILE A 41 24.42 7.32 36.82
C ILE A 41 23.11 7.46 36.08
N GLU A 42 23.13 7.95 34.84
CA GLU A 42 22.05 7.87 33.87
C GLU A 42 22.42 6.84 32.84
N MET A 43 21.51 5.88 32.58
CA MET A 43 21.72 4.74 31.67
C MET A 43 20.48 4.53 30.80
N ILE A 44 20.69 3.93 29.63
CA ILE A 44 19.59 3.43 28.80
C ILE A 44 19.44 1.94 29.05
N GLU A 45 18.23 1.42 29.02
CA GLU A 45 17.93 -0.01 29.16
C GLU A 45 18.83 -0.88 28.26
N GLY A 46 19.48 -1.88 28.86
CA GLY A 46 20.46 -2.77 28.25
C GLY A 46 21.94 -2.31 28.38
N GLU A 47 22.20 -1.10 28.86
CA GLU A 47 23.58 -0.65 29.10
C GLU A 47 24.17 -1.22 30.38
N THR A 48 25.49 -1.22 30.46
CA THR A 48 26.25 -1.59 31.65
C THR A 48 27.22 -0.47 32.06
N PHE A 49 27.44 -0.29 33.37
CA PHE A 49 28.37 0.67 33.93
C PHE A 49 29.19 0.04 35.06
N SER A 50 30.47 0.34 35.12
CA SER A 50 31.33 -0.16 36.17
C SER A 50 31.45 0.86 37.35
N LEU A 51 30.85 0.52 38.47
CA LEU A 51 31.06 1.19 39.75
C LEU A 51 32.32 0.64 40.42
N VAL A 52 33.16 1.53 40.90
CA VAL A 52 34.38 1.17 41.65
C VAL A 52 34.22 1.65 43.10
N ALA A 53 34.31 0.72 44.02
CA ALA A 53 34.34 1.02 45.46
C ALA A 53 35.78 1.17 45.94
N THR A 54 36.03 2.26 46.65
CA THR A 54 37.32 2.47 47.33
C THR A 54 37.09 2.36 48.84
N VAL A 55 37.80 1.42 49.46
CA VAL A 55 37.76 1.18 50.91
C VAL A 55 39.01 1.77 51.54
N LEU A 56 38.81 2.50 52.66
CA LEU A 56 39.93 3.10 53.42
C LEU A 56 39.85 2.66 54.88
N PRO A 57 41.03 2.56 55.56
CA PRO A 57 42.35 2.62 54.96
C PRO A 57 42.66 1.40 54.09
N LYS A 58 43.68 1.44 53.24
CA LYS A 58 43.98 0.38 52.24
C LYS A 58 44.40 -0.98 52.87
N ASP A 59 44.84 -0.94 54.10
CA ASP A 59 45.27 -2.08 54.93
C ASP A 59 44.13 -2.58 55.83
N ALA A 60 42.89 -2.06 55.66
CA ALA A 60 41.74 -2.57 56.42
C ALA A 60 41.43 -4.04 56.04
N GLU A 61 41.11 -4.79 57.06
CA GLU A 61 40.70 -6.18 56.88
C GLU A 61 39.16 -6.29 56.77
N TYR A 62 38.67 -6.86 55.68
CA TYR A 62 37.24 -7.09 55.39
C TYR A 62 37.05 -8.24 54.39
N ASP A 63 35.86 -8.86 54.41
CA ASP A 63 35.54 -10.06 53.55
C ASP A 63 35.23 -9.72 52.09
N GLY A 64 35.65 -8.49 51.64
CA GLY A 64 35.33 -8.01 50.30
C GLY A 64 34.18 -6.98 50.30
N VAL A 65 33.96 -6.38 49.12
CA VAL A 65 32.87 -5.41 48.96
C VAL A 65 31.59 -6.14 48.60
N MET A 66 30.55 -6.00 49.42
CA MET A 66 29.21 -6.48 49.12
C MET A 66 28.44 -5.43 48.31
N TRP A 67 27.74 -5.89 47.29
CA TRP A 67 26.96 -5.07 46.38
C TRP A 67 25.48 -5.43 46.48
N ALA A 68 24.61 -4.44 46.52
CA ALA A 68 23.18 -4.62 46.57
C ALA A 68 22.47 -3.56 45.74
N SER A 69 21.35 -3.94 45.12
CA SER A 69 20.44 -3.01 44.48
C SER A 69 19.13 -2.92 45.24
N SER A 70 18.60 -1.71 45.41
CA SER A 70 17.28 -1.50 46.00
C SER A 70 16.15 -2.02 45.15
N ASN A 71 16.37 -2.17 43.79
CA ASN A 71 15.43 -2.73 42.84
C ASN A 71 16.19 -3.35 41.67
N ALA A 72 16.47 -4.64 41.76
CA ALA A 72 17.19 -5.38 40.72
C ALA A 72 16.41 -5.53 39.40
N SER A 73 15.09 -5.28 39.40
CA SER A 73 14.29 -5.27 38.14
C SER A 73 14.44 -3.96 37.36
N VAL A 74 14.98 -2.90 37.99
CA VAL A 74 15.34 -1.62 37.36
C VAL A 74 16.82 -1.61 37.00
N ALA A 75 17.69 -1.85 37.99
CA ALA A 75 19.12 -1.96 37.78
C ALA A 75 19.69 -3.07 38.68
N SER A 76 20.35 -4.05 38.11
CA SER A 76 21.06 -5.10 38.83
C SER A 76 22.53 -4.74 38.99
N VAL A 77 23.20 -5.34 39.99
CA VAL A 77 24.64 -5.15 40.22
C VAL A 77 25.30 -6.50 40.49
N ASN A 78 26.43 -6.76 39.88
CA ASN A 78 27.28 -7.91 40.14
C ASN A 78 28.75 -7.45 40.18
N SER A 79 29.40 -7.60 41.35
CA SER A 79 30.82 -7.22 41.56
C SER A 79 31.16 -5.82 41.03
N GLY A 80 30.27 -4.84 41.28
CA GLY A 80 30.42 -3.47 40.81
C GLY A 80 29.94 -3.19 39.38
N THR A 81 29.66 -4.20 38.58
CA THR A 81 29.05 -4.02 37.25
C THR A 81 27.55 -3.84 37.41
N VAL A 82 27.07 -2.64 37.12
CA VAL A 82 25.64 -2.30 37.09
C VAL A 82 25.10 -2.57 35.69
N THR A 83 23.94 -3.24 35.61
CA THR A 83 23.20 -3.49 34.35
C THR A 83 21.84 -2.79 34.44
N ALA A 84 21.54 -1.91 33.49
CA ALA A 84 20.25 -1.29 33.33
C ALA A 84 19.24 -2.30 32.76
N VAL A 85 18.20 -2.66 33.52
CA VAL A 85 17.27 -3.74 33.19
C VAL A 85 15.96 -3.19 32.63
N LYS A 86 15.40 -2.15 33.28
CA LYS A 86 14.12 -1.54 32.91
C LYS A 86 14.06 -0.09 33.38
N GLU A 87 13.31 0.73 32.67
CA GLU A 87 13.03 2.12 33.06
C GLU A 87 12.63 2.25 34.52
N GLY A 88 13.24 3.24 35.20
CA GLY A 88 12.99 3.52 36.59
C GLY A 88 14.22 4.10 37.33
N THR A 89 14.17 4.09 38.65
CA THR A 89 15.27 4.50 39.51
C THR A 89 15.58 3.42 40.55
N ALA A 90 16.85 3.10 40.71
CA ALA A 90 17.35 2.17 41.73
C ALA A 90 18.57 2.78 42.43
N THR A 91 18.81 2.37 43.68
CA THR A 91 20.01 2.73 44.42
C THR A 91 20.91 1.50 44.54
N ILE A 92 22.14 1.62 44.08
CA ILE A 92 23.18 0.63 44.28
C ILE A 92 23.98 0.96 45.50
N THR A 93 24.15 -0.01 46.40
CA THR A 93 24.90 0.11 47.63
C THR A 93 26.12 -0.78 47.56
N ALA A 94 27.28 -0.22 47.88
CA ALA A 94 28.51 -0.95 48.16
C ALA A 94 28.81 -0.88 49.64
N SER A 95 29.07 -2.01 50.30
CA SER A 95 29.37 -2.07 51.70
C SER A 95 30.57 -2.97 52.01
N ALA A 96 31.38 -2.57 52.98
CA ALA A 96 32.53 -3.31 53.49
C ALA A 96 32.79 -2.91 54.95
N GLY A 97 33.08 -3.82 55.86
CA GLY A 97 33.42 -3.60 57.25
C GLY A 97 32.41 -2.71 57.99
N GLY A 98 31.10 -2.85 57.71
CA GLY A 98 30.02 -2.04 58.34
C GLY A 98 29.86 -0.60 57.82
N LYS A 99 30.68 -0.20 56.83
CA LYS A 99 30.56 1.11 56.13
C LYS A 99 29.90 0.87 54.77
N SER A 100 29.24 1.91 54.23
CA SER A 100 28.60 1.84 52.93
C SER A 100 28.63 3.17 52.20
N SER A 101 28.49 3.05 50.85
CA SER A 101 28.32 4.19 49.94
C SER A 101 27.26 3.81 48.92
N THR A 102 26.52 4.81 48.41
CA THR A 102 25.41 4.58 47.49
C THR A 102 25.59 5.35 46.20
N CYS A 103 25.05 4.79 45.10
CA CYS A 103 24.94 5.42 43.81
C CYS A 103 23.49 5.32 43.33
N THR A 104 22.89 6.44 42.94
CA THR A 104 21.56 6.47 42.33
C THR A 104 21.69 6.19 40.83
N VAL A 105 20.98 5.19 40.36
CA VAL A 105 20.93 4.79 38.93
C VAL A 105 19.56 5.15 38.40
N LYS A 106 19.51 5.99 37.37
CA LYS A 106 18.31 6.34 36.62
C LYS A 106 18.39 5.66 35.25
N VAL A 107 17.46 4.76 35.00
CA VAL A 107 17.35 4.03 33.72
C VAL A 107 16.23 4.65 32.90
N SER A 108 16.53 5.01 31.66
CA SER A 108 15.56 5.44 30.65
C SER A 108 15.24 4.29 29.69
N ALA A 109 14.00 4.25 29.20
CA ALA A 109 13.60 3.26 28.20
C ALA A 109 14.43 3.40 26.91
N LYS A 110 14.75 2.27 26.30
CA LYS A 110 15.41 2.25 24.98
C LYS A 110 14.41 2.63 23.89
N VAL A 111 14.64 3.73 23.19
CA VAL A 111 13.85 4.13 22.05
C VAL A 111 14.28 3.35 20.82
N VAL A 112 13.36 2.59 20.24
CA VAL A 112 13.54 1.90 18.97
C VAL A 112 12.82 2.70 17.90
N THR A 113 13.59 3.29 16.98
CA THR A 113 13.02 4.13 15.90
C THR A 113 12.49 3.28 14.76
N VAL A 114 11.49 3.82 14.04
CA VAL A 114 11.00 3.23 12.79
C VAL A 114 12.09 3.31 11.72
N THR A 115 12.39 2.17 11.10
CA THR A 115 13.38 2.05 10.03
C THR A 115 12.76 1.96 8.64
N SER A 116 11.52 1.46 8.56
CA SER A 116 10.75 1.42 7.31
C SER A 116 9.25 1.34 7.56
N ILE A 117 8.48 1.76 6.56
CA ILE A 117 7.05 1.56 6.45
C ILE A 117 6.75 1.04 5.04
N THR A 118 5.88 0.05 4.93
CA THR A 118 5.43 -0.53 3.65
C THR A 118 3.92 -0.55 3.56
N LEU A 119 3.39 -0.56 2.34
CA LEU A 119 1.97 -0.75 2.05
C LEU A 119 1.76 -2.09 1.35
N ASP A 120 0.63 -2.75 1.63
CA ASP A 120 0.21 -3.98 0.97
C ASP A 120 -0.12 -3.76 -0.52
N LYS A 121 -0.49 -2.51 -0.90
CA LYS A 121 -0.77 -2.11 -2.28
C LYS A 121 -0.02 -0.83 -2.63
N THR A 122 0.67 -0.83 -3.78
CA THR A 122 1.42 0.33 -4.29
C THR A 122 0.69 1.08 -5.40
N SER A 123 -0.35 0.46 -5.95
CA SER A 123 -1.27 1.04 -6.94
C SER A 123 -2.67 0.49 -6.78
N LEU A 124 -3.68 1.32 -7.07
CA LEU A 124 -5.11 0.98 -7.06
C LEU A 124 -5.80 1.63 -8.25
N SER A 125 -6.79 0.91 -8.83
CA SER A 125 -7.78 1.46 -9.74
C SER A 125 -9.15 1.33 -9.11
N MET A 126 -9.91 2.43 -9.05
CA MET A 126 -11.21 2.50 -8.38
C MET A 126 -12.20 3.27 -9.26
N GLN A 127 -13.49 3.00 -9.05
CA GLN A 127 -14.58 3.82 -9.59
C GLN A 127 -14.94 4.93 -8.60
N VAL A 128 -15.44 6.05 -9.12
CA VAL A 128 -16.00 7.11 -8.27
C VAL A 128 -17.07 6.52 -7.34
N GLY A 129 -17.00 6.86 -6.05
CA GLY A 129 -17.91 6.37 -4.99
C GLY A 129 -17.45 5.10 -4.28
N GLU A 130 -16.45 4.38 -4.81
CA GLU A 130 -15.91 3.19 -4.16
C GLU A 130 -15.02 3.54 -2.95
N THR A 131 -14.90 2.57 -2.06
CA THR A 131 -13.95 2.59 -0.95
C THR A 131 -13.06 1.36 -1.00
N GLU A 132 -11.78 1.53 -0.68
CA GLU A 132 -10.81 0.45 -0.63
C GLU A 132 -9.89 0.63 0.58
N THR A 133 -9.46 -0.48 1.18
CA THR A 133 -8.57 -0.46 2.32
C THR A 133 -7.17 -0.85 1.92
N ILE A 134 -6.18 -0.08 2.38
CA ILE A 134 -4.76 -0.41 2.30
C ILE A 134 -4.17 -0.48 3.70
N THR A 135 -3.25 -1.43 3.89
CA THR A 135 -2.62 -1.69 5.19
C THR A 135 -1.16 -1.23 5.17
N ALA A 136 -0.77 -0.50 6.22
CA ALA A 136 0.61 -0.11 6.44
C ALA A 136 1.28 -1.03 7.46
N THR A 137 2.48 -1.51 7.15
CA THR A 137 3.34 -2.28 8.05
C THR A 137 4.54 -1.44 8.43
N VAL A 138 4.73 -1.22 9.73
CA VAL A 138 5.83 -0.43 10.31
C VAL A 138 6.90 -1.38 10.84
N ASN A 139 8.15 -1.16 10.48
CA ASN A 139 9.28 -1.95 10.95
C ASN A 139 10.30 -1.07 11.69
N PRO A 140 11.01 -1.64 12.71
CA PRO A 140 10.86 -3.00 13.23
C PRO A 140 9.58 -3.15 14.08
N ASP A 141 9.12 -4.40 14.30
CA ASP A 141 7.90 -4.67 15.08
C ASP A 141 7.96 -4.17 16.53
N ASN A 142 9.16 -4.03 17.08
CA ASN A 142 9.40 -3.48 18.42
C ASN A 142 9.67 -1.97 18.41
N ALA A 143 9.38 -1.25 17.32
CA ALA A 143 9.48 0.22 17.31
C ALA A 143 8.62 0.84 18.42
N THR A 144 9.18 1.82 19.12
CA THR A 144 8.54 2.44 20.28
C THR A 144 7.27 3.21 19.92
N ASP A 145 7.29 3.90 18.77
CA ASP A 145 6.12 4.57 18.19
C ASP A 145 5.87 4.02 16.80
N LYS A 146 4.74 3.33 16.62
CA LYS A 146 4.26 2.78 15.35
C LYS A 146 3.07 3.55 14.79
N SER A 147 2.82 4.75 15.27
CA SER A 147 1.73 5.58 14.76
C SER A 147 1.91 5.83 13.26
N VAL A 148 0.81 5.74 12.51
CA VAL A 148 0.78 6.00 11.07
C VAL A 148 -0.11 7.19 10.79
N THR A 149 0.47 8.19 10.13
CA THR A 149 -0.27 9.35 9.62
C THR A 149 -0.53 9.16 8.12
N TRP A 150 -1.79 9.30 7.72
CA TRP A 150 -2.23 9.15 6.34
C TRP A 150 -2.46 10.50 5.67
N GLY A 151 -2.17 10.58 4.38
CA GLY A 151 -2.39 11.78 3.59
C GLY A 151 -2.69 11.46 2.12
N SER A 152 -3.39 12.38 1.46
CA SER A 152 -3.65 12.34 0.01
C SER A 152 -3.03 13.57 -0.65
N SER A 153 -2.43 13.38 -1.83
CA SER A 153 -1.90 14.49 -2.64
C SER A 153 -3.01 15.36 -3.23
N ASP A 154 -4.21 14.80 -3.41
CA ASP A 154 -5.39 15.51 -3.89
C ASP A 154 -6.66 14.96 -3.22
N VAL A 155 -7.15 15.68 -2.23
CA VAL A 155 -8.35 15.32 -1.46
C VAL A 155 -9.65 15.52 -2.25
N SER A 156 -9.61 16.20 -3.40
CA SER A 156 -10.75 16.31 -4.30
C SER A 156 -10.93 15.05 -5.15
N VAL A 157 -9.85 14.33 -5.43
CA VAL A 157 -9.83 13.06 -6.16
C VAL A 157 -10.06 11.89 -5.20
N ALA A 158 -9.23 11.78 -4.16
CA ALA A 158 -9.34 10.71 -3.16
C ALA A 158 -9.05 11.23 -1.75
N THR A 159 -9.80 10.76 -0.77
CA THR A 159 -9.49 10.96 0.66
C THR A 159 -9.04 9.65 1.28
N VAL A 160 -8.27 9.74 2.37
CA VAL A 160 -7.86 8.59 3.15
C VAL A 160 -8.05 8.85 4.65
N SER A 161 -8.53 7.86 5.36
CA SER A 161 -8.64 7.87 6.83
C SER A 161 -8.36 6.46 7.36
N ASN A 162 -7.34 6.33 8.22
CA ASN A 162 -6.93 5.03 8.79
C ASN A 162 -6.75 3.92 7.75
N GLY A 163 -6.18 4.28 6.58
CA GLY A 163 -5.96 3.34 5.48
C GLY A 163 -7.18 3.10 4.58
N ILE A 164 -8.36 3.60 4.94
CA ILE A 164 -9.57 3.53 4.09
C ILE A 164 -9.54 4.70 3.11
N ILE A 165 -9.44 4.37 1.82
CA ILE A 165 -9.45 5.31 0.70
C ILE A 165 -10.89 5.45 0.21
N THR A 166 -11.34 6.68 -0.05
CA THR A 166 -12.64 6.97 -0.66
C THR A 166 -12.42 7.72 -1.97
N ALA A 167 -12.91 7.14 -3.07
CA ALA A 167 -12.84 7.71 -4.41
C ALA A 167 -13.93 8.79 -4.60
N LYS A 168 -13.55 10.05 -4.86
CA LYS A 168 -14.51 11.17 -4.96
C LYS A 168 -14.72 11.66 -6.38
N LYS A 169 -13.67 11.73 -7.18
CA LYS A 169 -13.70 12.27 -8.53
C LYS A 169 -12.68 11.54 -9.41
N SER A 170 -12.96 11.43 -10.70
CA SER A 170 -11.99 10.89 -11.67
C SER A 170 -10.69 11.68 -11.67
N GLY A 171 -9.57 10.97 -11.74
CA GLY A 171 -8.24 11.55 -11.69
C GLY A 171 -7.23 10.63 -11.03
N GLU A 172 -6.07 11.18 -10.72
CA GLU A 172 -5.00 10.47 -10.01
C GLU A 172 -4.67 11.16 -8.69
N ALA A 173 -4.46 10.38 -7.65
CA ALA A 173 -3.96 10.84 -6.35
C ALA A 173 -2.90 9.89 -5.82
N ILE A 174 -1.98 10.42 -5.01
CA ILE A 174 -1.00 9.63 -4.28
C ILE A 174 -1.42 9.60 -2.81
N ILE A 175 -1.74 8.42 -2.31
CA ILE A 175 -1.96 8.18 -0.89
C ILE A 175 -0.62 7.88 -0.24
N SER A 176 -0.34 8.54 0.87
CA SER A 176 0.88 8.37 1.65
C SER A 176 0.59 7.91 3.06
N ALA A 177 1.38 6.97 3.55
CA ALA A 177 1.44 6.56 4.95
C ALA A 177 2.81 6.95 5.52
N LYS A 178 2.84 7.69 6.63
CA LYS A 178 4.05 8.16 7.29
C LYS A 178 4.12 7.62 8.71
N SER A 179 5.27 7.09 9.11
CA SER A 179 5.60 6.71 10.48
C SER A 179 7.03 7.14 10.78
N GLY A 180 7.22 7.96 11.81
CA GLY A 180 8.50 8.61 12.07
C GLY A 180 8.96 9.44 10.87
N SER A 181 10.16 9.17 10.35
CA SER A 181 10.71 9.78 9.12
C SER A 181 10.40 9.00 7.84
N CYS A 182 9.86 7.79 7.95
CA CYS A 182 9.62 6.89 6.83
C CYS A 182 8.26 7.17 6.16
N ILE A 183 8.20 7.04 4.83
CA ILE A 183 7.00 7.27 4.04
C ILE A 183 6.86 6.16 3.00
N ALA A 184 5.66 5.57 2.91
CA ALA A 184 5.24 4.69 1.82
C ALA A 184 4.11 5.34 1.02
N LYS A 185 4.01 4.99 -0.27
CA LYS A 185 3.07 5.62 -1.21
C LYS A 185 2.30 4.59 -2.00
N CYS A 186 1.02 4.89 -2.27
CA CYS A 186 0.14 4.15 -3.17
C CYS A 186 -0.42 5.11 -4.22
N LYS A 187 -0.24 4.79 -5.51
CA LYS A 187 -0.86 5.54 -6.61
C LYS A 187 -2.30 5.08 -6.77
N VAL A 188 -3.26 6.00 -6.70
CA VAL A 188 -4.68 5.72 -6.91
C VAL A 188 -5.14 6.39 -8.20
N THR A 189 -5.70 5.61 -9.11
CA THR A 189 -6.34 6.07 -10.35
C THR A 189 -7.84 5.86 -10.23
N ILE A 190 -8.61 6.93 -10.33
CA ILE A 190 -10.08 6.88 -10.20
C ILE A 190 -10.69 7.19 -11.56
N THR A 191 -11.64 6.34 -11.95
CA THR A 191 -12.34 6.41 -13.22
C THR A 191 -13.85 6.54 -13.03
N VAL A 192 -14.52 7.08 -14.05
CA VAL A 192 -15.97 7.08 -14.21
C VAL A 192 -16.29 6.22 -15.42
N SER A 193 -17.07 5.18 -15.22
CA SER A 193 -17.47 4.25 -16.30
C SER A 193 -18.43 4.91 -17.28
N THR A 194 -18.39 4.47 -18.55
CA THR A 194 -19.41 4.77 -19.53
C THR A 194 -20.70 4.01 -19.17
N GLU A 195 -21.79 4.74 -18.93
CA GLU A 195 -23.09 4.15 -18.61
C GLU A 195 -23.94 3.92 -19.87
N SER A 196 -23.85 4.83 -20.85
CA SER A 196 -24.57 4.74 -22.11
C SER A 196 -23.86 5.46 -23.25
N ILE A 197 -24.17 5.02 -24.48
CA ILE A 197 -23.88 5.72 -25.71
C ILE A 197 -25.15 5.82 -26.52
N THR A 198 -25.42 6.95 -27.15
CA THR A 198 -26.58 7.18 -28.02
C THR A 198 -26.14 7.85 -29.31
N LEU A 199 -26.89 7.63 -30.38
CA LEU A 199 -26.74 8.34 -31.65
C LEU A 199 -27.85 9.37 -31.84
N ASP A 200 -27.52 10.48 -32.53
CA ASP A 200 -28.47 11.52 -32.93
C ASP A 200 -29.53 11.02 -33.94
N LYS A 201 -29.21 9.92 -34.68
CA LYS A 201 -30.10 9.28 -35.62
C LYS A 201 -30.01 7.77 -35.48
N THR A 202 -31.18 7.10 -35.46
CA THR A 202 -31.30 5.62 -35.41
C THR A 202 -31.52 5.01 -36.81
N SER A 203 -31.79 5.84 -37.82
CA SER A 203 -31.90 5.42 -39.23
C SER A 203 -31.41 6.50 -40.17
N LEU A 204 -30.89 6.10 -41.31
CA LEU A 204 -30.46 6.96 -42.42
C LEU A 204 -31.00 6.35 -43.73
N SER A 205 -31.51 7.24 -44.62
CA SER A 205 -31.78 6.89 -46.02
C SER A 205 -30.89 7.77 -46.89
N LEU A 206 -30.03 7.15 -47.68
CA LEU A 206 -29.04 7.86 -48.52
C LEU A 206 -29.12 7.33 -49.96
N VAL A 207 -28.79 8.20 -50.88
CA VAL A 207 -28.55 7.81 -52.29
C VAL A 207 -27.06 7.48 -52.44
N VAL A 208 -26.73 6.52 -53.31
CA VAL A 208 -25.34 6.16 -53.62
C VAL A 208 -24.50 7.39 -53.90
N GLY A 209 -23.33 7.53 -53.23
CA GLY A 209 -22.43 8.66 -53.26
C GLY A 209 -22.72 9.73 -52.20
N GLU A 210 -23.87 9.72 -51.55
CA GLU A 210 -24.17 10.69 -50.48
C GLU A 210 -23.43 10.37 -49.20
N THR A 211 -23.31 11.37 -48.34
CA THR A 211 -22.71 11.24 -47.01
C THR A 211 -23.62 11.86 -45.97
N ALA A 212 -23.61 11.25 -44.75
CA ALA A 212 -24.30 11.80 -43.59
C ALA A 212 -23.39 11.76 -42.37
N GLN A 213 -23.54 12.72 -41.46
CA GLN A 213 -22.85 12.70 -40.17
C GLN A 213 -23.78 12.09 -39.11
N LEU A 214 -23.28 11.10 -38.37
CA LEU A 214 -23.80 10.62 -37.09
C LEU A 214 -23.00 11.23 -35.96
N THR A 215 -23.69 11.63 -34.91
CA THR A 215 -23.09 12.13 -33.68
C THR A 215 -23.39 11.15 -32.56
N ALA A 216 -22.34 10.64 -31.91
CA ALA A 216 -22.44 9.80 -30.73
C ALA A 216 -22.33 10.66 -29.47
N THR A 217 -23.23 10.44 -28.50
CA THR A 217 -23.17 11.04 -27.17
C THR A 217 -22.92 9.95 -26.13
N VAL A 218 -21.83 10.11 -25.38
CA VAL A 218 -21.42 9.20 -24.28
C VAL A 218 -21.84 9.84 -22.96
N LYS A 219 -22.49 9.06 -22.09
CA LYS A 219 -22.89 9.47 -20.74
C LYS A 219 -22.26 8.54 -19.68
N PRO A 220 -21.98 9.06 -18.45
CA PRO A 220 -22.13 10.45 -18.05
C PRO A 220 -21.10 11.38 -18.72
N ASP A 221 -21.33 12.69 -18.64
CA ASP A 221 -20.47 13.68 -19.32
C ASP A 221 -19.02 13.70 -18.81
N ASP A 222 -18.78 13.21 -17.60
CA ASP A 222 -17.47 13.05 -16.97
C ASP A 222 -16.89 11.62 -17.08
N ALA A 223 -17.50 10.74 -17.91
CA ALA A 223 -16.94 9.42 -18.21
C ALA A 223 -15.47 9.54 -18.62
N THR A 224 -14.62 8.68 -18.03
CA THR A 224 -13.16 8.72 -18.20
C THR A 224 -12.75 8.33 -19.62
N ASP A 225 -13.40 7.32 -20.18
CA ASP A 225 -13.23 6.92 -21.59
C ASP A 225 -14.46 7.35 -22.40
N LYS A 226 -14.26 8.22 -23.37
CA LYS A 226 -15.26 8.70 -24.33
C LYS A 226 -14.90 8.34 -25.78
N LYS A 227 -13.87 7.51 -25.94
CA LYS A 227 -13.43 7.12 -27.28
C LYS A 227 -14.48 6.23 -27.94
N VAL A 228 -15.07 6.74 -29.03
CA VAL A 228 -16.07 6.01 -29.82
C VAL A 228 -15.39 5.29 -30.98
N ALA A 229 -15.54 3.98 -31.02
CA ALA A 229 -15.18 3.13 -32.16
C ALA A 229 -16.40 2.98 -33.06
N TRP A 230 -16.19 3.13 -34.38
CA TRP A 230 -17.23 3.02 -35.40
C TRP A 230 -17.00 1.80 -36.28
N ALA A 231 -18.06 1.12 -36.62
CA ALA A 231 -18.03 -0.02 -37.54
C ALA A 231 -19.29 -0.06 -38.43
N SER A 232 -19.16 -0.65 -39.59
CA SER A 232 -20.27 -0.98 -40.48
C SER A 232 -20.43 -2.47 -40.56
N SER A 233 -21.69 -2.96 -40.59
CA SER A 233 -21.99 -4.40 -40.84
C SER A 233 -21.68 -4.83 -42.27
N ASP A 234 -21.69 -3.88 -43.22
CA ASP A 234 -21.35 -4.09 -44.62
C ASP A 234 -20.73 -2.84 -45.25
N GLU A 235 -19.41 -2.79 -45.33
CA GLU A 235 -18.66 -1.69 -45.94
C GLU A 235 -18.83 -1.59 -47.45
N SER A 236 -19.34 -2.62 -48.12
CA SER A 236 -19.67 -2.54 -49.54
C SER A 236 -20.95 -1.74 -49.80
N VAL A 237 -21.83 -1.63 -48.81
CA VAL A 237 -23.07 -0.85 -48.85
C VAL A 237 -22.85 0.53 -48.27
N ALA A 238 -22.32 0.63 -47.06
CA ALA A 238 -22.05 1.88 -46.39
C ALA A 238 -20.76 1.82 -45.56
N LYS A 239 -19.87 2.79 -45.74
CA LYS A 239 -18.64 2.96 -44.94
C LYS A 239 -18.86 3.99 -43.86
N VAL A 240 -18.12 3.84 -42.74
CA VAL A 240 -18.12 4.86 -41.65
C VAL A 240 -16.70 5.20 -41.23
N SER A 241 -16.45 6.48 -41.02
CA SER A 241 -15.20 6.99 -40.42
C SER A 241 -15.52 8.19 -39.55
N ASN A 242 -15.20 8.09 -38.25
CA ASN A 242 -15.47 9.16 -37.26
C ASN A 242 -16.94 9.68 -37.32
N GLY A 243 -17.89 8.74 -37.48
CA GLY A 243 -19.32 9.04 -37.58
C GLY A 243 -19.78 9.52 -38.95
N LYS A 244 -18.88 9.84 -39.90
CA LYS A 244 -19.25 10.16 -41.29
C LYS A 244 -19.56 8.87 -42.06
N VAL A 245 -20.83 8.68 -42.39
CA VAL A 245 -21.34 7.57 -43.18
C VAL A 245 -21.27 7.96 -44.64
N THR A 246 -20.77 7.07 -45.52
CA THR A 246 -20.70 7.24 -46.96
C THR A 246 -21.44 6.07 -47.62
N ALA A 247 -22.46 6.39 -48.42
CA ALA A 247 -23.22 5.41 -49.20
C ALA A 247 -22.42 4.93 -50.41
N VAL A 248 -22.18 3.63 -50.54
CA VAL A 248 -21.29 3.04 -51.56
C VAL A 248 -22.10 2.32 -52.65
N LYS A 249 -23.07 1.48 -52.24
CA LYS A 249 -23.89 0.63 -53.10
C LYS A 249 -25.28 0.45 -52.52
N SER A 250 -26.30 0.26 -53.37
CA SER A 250 -27.67 0.00 -52.88
C SER A 250 -27.72 -1.22 -51.99
N GLY A 251 -28.46 -1.13 -50.90
CA GLY A 251 -28.56 -2.18 -49.90
C GLY A 251 -28.89 -1.66 -48.52
N LYS A 252 -28.69 -2.51 -47.52
CA LYS A 252 -28.86 -2.17 -46.09
C LYS A 252 -27.59 -2.48 -45.32
N ALA A 253 -27.20 -1.62 -44.42
CA ALA A 253 -26.11 -1.83 -43.48
C ALA A 253 -26.49 -1.26 -42.11
N THR A 254 -25.88 -1.74 -41.05
CA THR A 254 -26.00 -1.17 -39.68
C THR A 254 -24.68 -0.52 -39.35
N ILE A 255 -24.71 0.76 -39.00
CA ILE A 255 -23.56 1.47 -38.41
C ILE A 255 -23.62 1.34 -36.90
N THR A 256 -22.54 0.87 -36.32
CA THR A 256 -22.38 0.66 -34.88
C THR A 256 -21.38 1.66 -34.32
N ALA A 257 -21.78 2.35 -33.25
CA ALA A 257 -20.90 3.17 -32.41
C ALA A 257 -20.70 2.46 -31.07
N LYS A 258 -19.45 2.24 -30.66
CA LYS A 258 -19.09 1.53 -29.43
C LYS A 258 -18.17 2.38 -28.55
N CYS A 259 -18.48 2.44 -27.23
CA CYS A 259 -17.63 3.04 -26.22
C CYS A 259 -17.58 2.12 -24.99
N GLY A 260 -16.40 1.58 -24.65
CA GLY A 260 -16.28 0.53 -23.66
C GLY A 260 -17.09 -0.72 -24.05
N ASP A 261 -18.04 -1.11 -23.20
CA ASP A 261 -18.99 -2.22 -23.45
C ASP A 261 -20.34 -1.75 -24.02
N LYS A 262 -20.59 -0.43 -24.12
CA LYS A 262 -21.84 0.17 -24.58
C LYS A 262 -21.85 0.33 -26.09
N ILE A 263 -23.04 0.09 -26.70
CA ILE A 263 -23.23 0.11 -28.14
C ILE A 263 -24.49 0.92 -28.48
N ALA A 264 -24.42 1.68 -29.59
CA ALA A 264 -25.57 2.30 -30.24
C ALA A 264 -25.52 2.02 -31.74
N GLU A 265 -26.67 1.87 -32.38
CA GLU A 265 -26.78 1.46 -33.77
C GLU A 265 -27.65 2.41 -34.58
N CYS A 266 -27.32 2.53 -35.85
CA CYS A 266 -28.08 3.26 -36.85
C CYS A 266 -28.26 2.38 -38.07
N ALA A 267 -29.53 2.09 -38.46
CA ALA A 267 -29.85 1.38 -39.68
C ALA A 267 -29.67 2.31 -40.89
N VAL A 268 -28.91 1.87 -41.88
CA VAL A 268 -28.66 2.62 -43.13
C VAL A 268 -29.28 1.89 -44.29
N THR A 269 -30.12 2.58 -45.05
CA THR A 269 -30.65 2.13 -46.31
C THR A 269 -30.07 2.99 -47.42
N VAL A 270 -29.40 2.36 -48.38
CA VAL A 270 -28.84 3.03 -49.54
C VAL A 270 -29.64 2.67 -50.78
N THR A 271 -30.05 3.68 -51.55
CA THR A 271 -30.83 3.55 -52.77
C THR A 271 -30.14 4.11 -54.00
N VAL A 272 -30.49 3.62 -55.13
CA VAL A 272 -30.17 4.19 -56.46
C VAL A 272 -31.49 4.64 -57.08
N PRO A 273 -31.66 5.92 -57.34
CA PRO A 273 -32.90 6.43 -57.89
C PRO A 273 -33.09 5.96 -59.33
N THR A 274 -34.35 5.86 -59.76
CA THR A 274 -34.71 5.66 -61.17
C THR A 274 -34.40 6.90 -61.96
N GLY A 275 -33.55 6.80 -62.95
CA GLY A 275 -33.13 7.90 -63.82
C GLY A 275 -34.00 8.05 -65.08
N SER A 276 -34.40 6.96 -65.69
CA SER A 276 -35.26 6.95 -66.87
C SER A 276 -36.01 5.64 -67.04
N VAL A 277 -37.15 5.70 -67.72
CA VAL A 277 -37.93 4.58 -68.19
C VAL A 277 -38.06 4.74 -69.71
N THR A 278 -37.73 3.71 -70.46
CA THR A 278 -37.83 3.66 -71.91
C THR A 278 -38.65 2.48 -72.33
N LEU A 279 -39.41 2.66 -73.44
CA LEU A 279 -40.14 1.58 -74.07
C LEU A 279 -39.35 0.99 -75.28
N ASP A 280 -39.45 -0.23 -75.51
CA ASP A 280 -38.87 -0.94 -76.67
C ASP A 280 -39.46 -0.42 -77.99
N LYS A 281 -40.72 0.08 -77.98
CA LYS A 281 -41.43 0.64 -79.14
C LYS A 281 -42.04 2.01 -78.72
N THR A 282 -41.78 3.03 -79.54
CA THR A 282 -42.31 4.42 -79.30
C THR A 282 -43.53 4.66 -80.21
N THR A 283 -43.79 3.84 -81.20
CA THR A 283 -44.94 3.86 -82.12
C THR A 283 -45.46 2.45 -82.38
N LEU A 284 -46.77 2.29 -82.41
CA LEU A 284 -47.46 1.06 -82.78
C LEU A 284 -48.51 1.32 -83.81
N SER A 285 -48.62 0.35 -84.79
CA SER A 285 -49.75 0.26 -85.71
C SER A 285 -50.37 -1.09 -85.53
N LEU A 286 -51.61 -1.17 -85.09
CA LEU A 286 -52.34 -2.38 -84.82
C LEU A 286 -53.65 -2.42 -85.67
N ALA A 287 -53.97 -3.51 -86.29
CA ALA A 287 -55.31 -3.71 -86.84
C ALA A 287 -56.30 -3.98 -85.67
N VAL A 288 -57.57 -3.78 -85.90
CA VAL A 288 -58.64 -4.05 -84.94
C VAL A 288 -58.61 -5.51 -84.48
N GLY A 289 -58.44 -5.79 -83.19
CA GLY A 289 -58.31 -7.13 -82.60
C GLY A 289 -56.90 -7.64 -82.40
N GLU A 290 -55.87 -6.96 -82.94
CA GLU A 290 -54.49 -7.31 -82.70
C GLU A 290 -53.99 -6.83 -81.33
N THR A 291 -53.03 -7.51 -80.75
CA THR A 291 -52.34 -7.20 -79.53
C THR A 291 -50.85 -7.18 -79.74
N GLU A 292 -50.16 -6.27 -79.05
CA GLU A 292 -48.70 -6.18 -79.07
C GLU A 292 -48.20 -5.97 -77.66
N GLN A 293 -47.10 -6.68 -77.33
CA GLN A 293 -46.45 -6.56 -76.03
C GLN A 293 -45.43 -5.40 -76.07
N LEU A 294 -45.55 -4.51 -75.13
CA LEU A 294 -44.55 -3.45 -74.85
C LEU A 294 -43.68 -3.87 -73.65
N THR A 295 -42.37 -3.60 -73.79
CA THR A 295 -41.39 -3.81 -72.70
C THR A 295 -40.83 -2.48 -72.23
N ALA A 296 -40.97 -2.21 -70.94
CA ALA A 296 -40.36 -1.05 -70.30
C ALA A 296 -39.00 -1.43 -69.72
N THR A 297 -37.98 -0.64 -69.99
CA THR A 297 -36.65 -0.73 -69.41
C THR A 297 -36.41 0.42 -68.46
N VAL A 298 -36.14 0.14 -67.18
CA VAL A 298 -35.77 1.10 -66.16
C VAL A 298 -34.23 1.21 -66.05
N LYS A 299 -33.72 2.42 -66.11
CA LYS A 299 -32.28 2.71 -65.96
C LYS A 299 -32.06 3.67 -64.75
N PRO A 300 -30.89 3.58 -64.10
CA PRO A 300 -29.81 2.61 -64.32
C PRO A 300 -30.23 1.19 -63.92
N ASP A 301 -29.45 0.19 -64.38
CA ASP A 301 -29.77 -1.23 -64.19
C ASP A 301 -29.78 -1.66 -62.73
N ASP A 302 -29.14 -0.92 -61.86
CA ASP A 302 -29.08 -1.10 -60.39
C ASP A 302 -30.09 -0.19 -59.62
N ALA A 303 -31.01 0.49 -60.36
CA ALA A 303 -32.09 1.26 -59.72
C ALA A 303 -32.82 0.46 -58.65
N THR A 304 -33.03 1.05 -57.44
CA THR A 304 -33.64 0.35 -56.29
C THR A 304 -35.11 0.06 -56.55
N ASP A 305 -35.84 0.97 -57.18
CA ASP A 305 -37.22 0.76 -57.64
C ASP A 305 -37.26 0.64 -59.16
N LYS A 306 -37.71 -0.51 -59.64
CA LYS A 306 -37.91 -0.86 -61.04
C LYS A 306 -39.36 -1.11 -61.39
N ASN A 307 -40.29 -0.78 -60.47
CA ASN A 307 -41.72 -0.95 -60.76
C ASN A 307 -42.12 0.05 -61.83
N VAL A 308 -42.86 -0.44 -62.83
CA VAL A 308 -43.44 0.34 -63.91
C VAL A 308 -44.94 0.29 -63.78
N THR A 309 -45.60 1.46 -63.72
CA THR A 309 -47.04 1.57 -63.77
C THR A 309 -47.45 1.91 -65.22
N TRP A 310 -48.37 1.16 -65.78
CA TRP A 310 -48.95 1.39 -67.08
C TRP A 310 -50.33 2.08 -66.92
N THR A 311 -50.60 3.12 -67.66
CA THR A 311 -51.85 3.89 -67.61
C THR A 311 -52.47 3.95 -69.01
#